data_d040b970fb05a2f4ae5314bc488b56b8
#
_entry.id   d040b970fb05a2f4ae5314bc488b56b8
#
_cell.length_a   1.000
_cell.length_b   1.000
_cell.length_c   1.000
_cell.angle_alpha   90.00
_cell.angle_beta   90.00
_cell.angle_gamma   90.00
#
_symmetry.space_group_name_H-M   'P 1'
#
loop_
_entity.id
_entity.type
_entity.pdbx_description
1 polymer ?
#
loop_
_entity_poly.entity_id
_entity_poly.type
_entity_poly.pdbx_seq_one_letter_code
_entity_poly.pdbx_strand_id
1 'polypeptide(L)'
;MRTTDFSAAPPAGQATAMFVGATRYSGPRSMLRTFRIWFPMVRQMQRMAGYRWHTIYYKFPFTLGTIAFFSDRDAMLKFARTKHHRDLVCWVTDHGTRNATGGFIRLYNAEPEGYSNGVWRAEDGSMAHIPTFTPLSTEDTGPPVHRS
;
A
#
# COMPACT_ATOMS: atom_id res chain seq x y z
N MET A 1 -23.58 4.66 -0.86
CA MET A 1 -23.19 6.01 -1.29
C MET A 1 -21.84 5.93 -2.01
N ARG A 2 -21.69 6.59 -3.13
CA ARG A 2 -20.44 6.69 -3.87
C ARG A 2 -19.90 8.11 -3.76
N THR A 3 -18.58 8.26 -3.70
CA THR A 3 -17.92 9.55 -3.70
C THR A 3 -16.68 9.50 -4.59
N THR A 4 -16.40 10.60 -5.26
CA THR A 4 -15.15 10.84 -6.00
C THR A 4 -14.25 11.85 -5.29
N ASP A 5 -14.75 12.51 -4.24
CA ASP A 5 -14.01 13.47 -3.43
C ASP A 5 -13.42 12.77 -2.19
N PHE A 6 -12.12 12.58 -2.21
CA PHE A 6 -11.33 12.02 -1.12
C PHE A 6 -10.41 13.06 -0.47
N SER A 7 -10.63 14.36 -0.72
CA SER A 7 -9.74 15.43 -0.22
C SER A 7 -9.65 15.46 1.31
N ALA A 8 -10.74 15.12 2.00
CA ALA A 8 -10.80 15.05 3.46
C ALA A 8 -10.53 13.65 4.05
N ALA A 9 -10.27 12.66 3.20
CA ALA A 9 -9.96 11.30 3.67
C ALA A 9 -8.58 11.24 4.33
N PRO A 10 -8.33 10.25 5.21
CA PRO A 10 -6.98 9.96 5.69
C PRO A 10 -6.00 9.73 4.53
N PRO A 11 -4.68 9.92 4.75
CA PRO A 11 -3.68 9.83 3.67
C PRO A 11 -3.76 8.57 2.81
N ALA A 12 -4.05 7.42 3.41
CA ALA A 12 -4.25 6.18 2.66
C ALA A 12 -5.48 6.23 1.73
N GLY A 13 -6.56 6.91 2.16
CA GLY A 13 -7.78 7.10 1.37
C GLY A 13 -7.62 8.08 0.22
N GLN A 14 -6.65 8.99 0.29
CA GLN A 14 -6.33 9.95 -0.77
C GLN A 14 -5.46 9.38 -1.88
N ALA A 15 -4.94 8.16 -1.69
CA ALA A 15 -4.05 7.53 -2.65
C ALA A 15 -4.82 6.91 -3.81
N THR A 16 -4.26 7.01 -5.02
CA THR A 16 -4.82 6.34 -6.20
C THR A 16 -3.96 5.18 -6.69
N ALA A 17 -2.76 5.02 -6.14
CA ALA A 17 -1.88 3.90 -6.44
C ALA A 17 -1.35 3.26 -5.15
N MET A 18 -1.21 1.96 -5.17
CA MET A 18 -0.72 1.18 -4.06
C MET A 18 0.16 0.03 -4.56
N PHE A 19 1.20 -0.31 -3.82
CA PHE A 19 1.83 -1.61 -3.99
C PHE A 19 1.70 -2.48 -2.73
N VAL A 20 1.63 -3.76 -2.94
CA VAL A 20 1.76 -4.78 -1.91
C VAL A 20 2.96 -5.65 -2.26
N GLY A 21 3.93 -5.71 -1.37
CA GLY A 21 5.10 -6.54 -1.54
C GLY A 21 5.39 -7.36 -0.29
N ALA A 22 5.97 -8.52 -0.47
CA ALA A 22 6.47 -9.35 0.63
C ALA A 22 7.73 -10.08 0.22
N THR A 23 8.62 -10.25 1.19
CA THR A 23 9.84 -11.05 1.05
C THR A 23 9.87 -12.10 2.14
N ARG A 24 10.01 -13.35 1.73
CA ARG A 24 10.28 -14.47 2.63
C ARG A 24 11.78 -14.63 2.76
N TYR A 25 12.31 -14.26 3.90
CA TYR A 25 13.74 -14.35 4.20
C TYR A 25 14.16 -15.79 4.49
N SER A 26 15.42 -16.08 4.26
CA SER A 26 16.02 -17.41 4.48
C SER A 26 16.15 -17.77 5.97
N GLY A 27 16.03 -16.78 6.88
CA GLY A 27 16.10 -16.98 8.31
C GLY A 27 16.17 -15.66 9.09
N PRO A 28 16.26 -15.72 10.43
CA PRO A 28 16.19 -14.54 11.29
C PRO A 28 17.35 -13.57 11.04
N ARG A 29 18.55 -14.07 10.78
CA ARG A 29 19.72 -13.21 10.50
C ARG A 29 19.53 -12.41 9.22
N SER A 30 18.98 -13.03 8.19
CA SER A 30 18.70 -12.38 6.91
C SER A 30 17.62 -11.32 7.09
N MET A 31 16.55 -11.65 7.79
CA MET A 31 15.48 -10.72 8.10
C MET A 31 16.00 -9.50 8.91
N LEU A 32 16.87 -9.68 9.89
CA LEU A 32 17.45 -8.58 10.65
C LEU A 32 18.40 -7.71 9.80
N ARG A 33 19.18 -8.34 8.91
CA ARG A 33 20.08 -7.59 8.02
C ARG A 33 19.35 -6.69 7.05
N THR A 34 18.14 -7.08 6.63
CA THR A 34 17.33 -6.27 5.71
C THR A 34 17.05 -4.87 6.26
N PHE A 35 16.90 -4.71 7.57
CA PHE A 35 16.58 -3.42 8.18
C PHE A 35 17.64 -2.34 7.91
N ARG A 36 18.91 -2.72 7.72
CA ARG A 36 19.98 -1.76 7.38
C ARG A 36 19.77 -1.11 6.00
N ILE A 37 19.14 -1.82 5.06
CA ILE A 37 18.82 -1.32 3.72
C ILE A 37 17.41 -0.74 3.71
N TRP A 38 16.50 -1.36 4.43
CA TRP A 38 15.09 -1.02 4.45
C TRP A 38 14.80 0.34 5.11
N PHE A 39 15.44 0.66 6.24
CA PHE A 39 15.21 1.95 6.91
C PHE A 39 15.59 3.17 6.06
N PRO A 40 16.77 3.23 5.41
CA PRO A 40 17.09 4.33 4.49
C PRO A 40 16.10 4.42 3.32
N MET A 41 15.65 3.28 2.78
CA MET A 41 14.66 3.23 1.72
C MET A 41 13.32 3.83 2.16
N VAL A 42 12.83 3.44 3.33
CA VAL A 42 11.55 3.97 3.86
C VAL A 42 11.65 5.46 4.13
N ARG A 43 12.75 5.93 4.73
CA ARG A 43 12.98 7.37 4.93
C ARG A 43 12.99 8.15 3.62
N GLN A 44 13.59 7.60 2.57
CA GLN A 44 13.54 8.20 1.24
C GLN A 44 12.11 8.23 0.71
N MET A 45 11.40 7.12 0.78
CA MET A 45 10.00 7.01 0.35
C MET A 45 9.11 8.06 1.03
N GLN A 46 9.23 8.21 2.35
CA GLN A 46 8.44 9.17 3.12
C GLN A 46 8.68 10.63 2.74
N ARG A 47 9.86 10.95 2.17
CA ARG A 47 10.23 12.31 1.73
C ARG A 47 9.86 12.59 0.27
N MET A 48 9.40 11.58 -0.46
CA MET A 48 9.06 11.74 -1.86
C MET A 48 7.71 12.45 -2.04
N ALA A 49 7.65 13.34 -3.00
CA ALA A 49 6.37 13.87 -3.46
C ALA A 49 5.47 12.73 -3.94
N GLY A 50 4.22 12.75 -3.49
CA GLY A 50 3.24 11.71 -3.83
C GLY A 50 3.21 10.52 -2.87
N TYR A 51 4.13 10.39 -1.92
CA TYR A 51 3.96 9.46 -0.82
C TYR A 51 2.75 9.87 0.03
N ARG A 52 1.91 8.88 0.43
CA ARG A 52 0.75 9.12 1.30
C ARG A 52 0.87 8.39 2.62
N TRP A 53 1.04 7.08 2.59
CA TRP A 53 1.07 6.26 3.80
C TRP A 53 1.68 4.89 3.50
N HIS A 54 2.11 4.16 4.53
CA HIS A 54 2.51 2.77 4.42
C HIS A 54 2.28 2.02 5.72
N THR A 55 2.19 0.72 5.61
CA THR A 55 2.19 -0.21 6.73
C THR A 55 3.05 -1.43 6.41
N ILE A 56 3.46 -2.12 7.47
CA ILE A 56 4.24 -3.34 7.40
C ILE A 56 3.39 -4.45 7.98
N TYR A 57 3.48 -5.62 7.40
CA TYR A 57 2.91 -6.82 7.99
C TYR A 57 3.96 -7.92 8.10
N TYR A 58 3.76 -8.77 9.07
CA TYR A 58 4.61 -9.91 9.33
C TYR A 58 3.81 -11.20 9.19
N LYS A 59 4.41 -12.20 8.55
CA LYS A 59 3.87 -13.55 8.49
C LYS A 59 4.96 -14.52 8.94
N PHE A 60 4.62 -15.32 9.96
CA PHE A 60 5.51 -16.34 10.50
C PHE A 60 5.96 -17.34 9.42
N PRO A 61 7.22 -17.86 9.43
CA PRO A 61 8.27 -17.53 10.41
C PRO A 61 9.14 -16.31 10.02
N PHE A 62 9.36 -16.01 8.74
CA PHE A 62 10.36 -15.00 8.31
C PHE A 62 9.89 -14.21 7.08
N THR A 63 8.61 -13.88 7.01
CA THR A 63 8.10 -13.05 5.92
C THR A 63 7.74 -11.67 6.43
N LEU A 64 8.34 -10.63 5.82
CA LEU A 64 7.95 -9.24 5.99
C LEU A 64 7.33 -8.73 4.71
N GLY A 65 6.23 -8.03 4.83
CA GLY A 65 5.57 -7.36 3.73
C GLY A 65 5.35 -5.88 4.00
N THR A 66 5.22 -5.13 2.93
CA THR A 66 4.93 -3.70 2.94
C THR A 66 3.75 -3.44 2.04
N ILE A 67 2.83 -2.61 2.53
CA ILE A 67 1.77 -2.01 1.74
C ILE A 67 2.04 -0.52 1.76
N ALA A 68 2.23 0.11 0.60
CA ALA A 68 2.50 1.53 0.52
C ALA A 68 1.60 2.21 -0.51
N PHE A 69 1.18 3.41 -0.17
CA PHE A 69 0.16 4.20 -0.85
C PHE A 69 0.76 5.48 -1.39
N PHE A 70 0.43 5.82 -2.64
CA PHE A 70 0.94 6.97 -3.38
C PHE A 70 -0.19 7.77 -4.01
N SER A 71 0.05 9.06 -4.24
CA SER A 71 -0.92 9.93 -4.93
C SER A 71 -1.34 9.39 -6.28
N ASP A 72 -0.38 8.77 -6.99
CA ASP A 72 -0.56 8.28 -8.35
C ASP A 72 0.49 7.20 -8.68
N ARG A 73 0.28 6.56 -9.83
CA ARG A 73 1.16 5.51 -10.33
C ARG A 73 2.57 6.01 -10.63
N ASP A 74 2.71 7.24 -11.11
CA ASP A 74 4.02 7.77 -11.49
C ASP A 74 4.89 8.03 -10.26
N ALA A 75 4.30 8.55 -9.18
CA ALA A 75 4.97 8.70 -7.89
C ALA A 75 5.45 7.34 -7.36
N MET A 76 4.61 6.31 -7.44
CA MET A 76 4.96 4.95 -7.04
C MET A 76 6.10 4.37 -7.91
N LEU A 77 6.08 4.57 -9.23
CA LEU A 77 7.14 4.09 -10.12
C LEU A 77 8.44 4.88 -9.96
N LYS A 78 8.37 6.18 -9.63
CA LYS A 78 9.55 6.96 -9.24
C LYS A 78 10.23 6.37 -8.01
N PHE A 79 9.44 6.01 -6.99
CA PHE A 79 9.98 5.31 -5.81
C PHE A 79 10.67 4.00 -6.19
N ALA A 80 10.04 3.15 -7.01
CA ALA A 80 10.60 1.87 -7.44
C ALA A 80 11.95 2.00 -8.17
N ARG A 81 12.23 3.15 -8.78
CA ARG A 81 13.48 3.45 -9.49
C ARG A 81 14.55 4.08 -8.60
N THR A 82 14.26 4.36 -7.33
CA THR A 82 15.27 4.94 -6.43
C THR A 82 16.42 3.98 -6.15
N LYS A 83 17.58 4.55 -5.84
CA LYS A 83 18.77 3.74 -5.54
C LYS A 83 18.52 2.77 -4.39
N HIS A 84 17.97 3.26 -3.27
CA HIS A 84 17.73 2.42 -2.09
C HIS A 84 16.75 1.27 -2.35
N HIS A 85 15.71 1.50 -3.19
CA HIS A 85 14.81 0.43 -3.57
C HIS A 85 15.52 -0.62 -4.44
N ARG A 86 16.32 -0.20 -5.41
CA ARG A 86 17.11 -1.11 -6.24
C ARG A 86 18.15 -1.90 -5.41
N ASP A 87 18.82 -1.22 -4.48
CA ASP A 87 19.78 -1.87 -3.58
C ASP A 87 19.11 -3.00 -2.76
N LEU A 88 17.87 -2.76 -2.28
CA LEU A 88 17.10 -3.80 -1.60
C LEU A 88 16.74 -4.97 -2.52
N VAL A 89 16.27 -4.67 -3.72
CA VAL A 89 15.92 -5.71 -4.71
C VAL A 89 17.14 -6.54 -5.05
N CYS A 90 18.27 -5.91 -5.37
CA CYS A 90 19.52 -6.61 -5.66
C CYS A 90 19.96 -7.47 -4.46
N TRP A 91 19.92 -6.92 -3.25
CA TRP A 91 20.31 -7.67 -2.05
C TRP A 91 19.42 -8.91 -1.83
N VAL A 92 18.13 -8.81 -2.15
CA VAL A 92 17.19 -9.93 -2.05
C VAL A 92 17.45 -10.98 -3.13
N THR A 93 17.83 -10.58 -4.35
CA THR A 93 17.86 -11.46 -5.54
C THR A 93 19.25 -11.98 -5.90
N ASP A 94 20.32 -11.20 -5.69
CA ASP A 94 21.65 -11.47 -6.27
C ASP A 94 22.41 -12.65 -5.65
N HIS A 95 21.96 -13.16 -4.52
CA HIS A 95 22.64 -14.24 -3.80
C HIS A 95 21.84 -15.56 -3.78
N GLY A 96 21.04 -15.81 -4.79
CA GLY A 96 20.15 -16.96 -4.83
C GLY A 96 19.23 -16.99 -3.59
N THR A 97 19.13 -18.12 -2.91
CA THR A 97 18.29 -18.28 -1.72
C THR A 97 18.96 -17.87 -0.41
N ARG A 98 20.17 -17.32 -0.44
CA ARG A 98 20.93 -16.97 0.77
C ARG A 98 20.23 -15.91 1.63
N ASN A 99 19.68 -14.88 1.02
CA ASN A 99 19.02 -13.78 1.71
C ASN A 99 17.48 -13.96 1.76
N ALA A 100 16.89 -14.41 0.68
CA ALA A 100 15.46 -14.63 0.58
C ALA A 100 15.14 -15.90 -0.21
N THR A 101 14.10 -16.59 0.17
CA THR A 101 13.64 -17.82 -0.49
C THR A 101 12.46 -17.58 -1.41
N GLY A 102 11.91 -16.36 -1.43
CA GLY A 102 10.81 -15.98 -2.30
C GLY A 102 10.24 -14.62 -1.93
N GLY A 103 9.32 -14.16 -2.73
CA GLY A 103 8.63 -12.90 -2.52
C GLY A 103 7.75 -12.54 -3.71
N PHE A 104 7.06 -11.43 -3.58
CA PHE A 104 6.28 -10.84 -4.66
C PHE A 104 6.15 -9.33 -4.46
N ILE A 105 5.88 -8.63 -5.55
CA ILE A 105 5.42 -7.24 -5.57
C ILE A 105 4.25 -7.17 -6.53
N ARG A 106 3.14 -6.59 -6.08
CA ARG A 106 1.95 -6.35 -6.88
C ARG A 106 1.54 -4.89 -6.81
N LEU A 107 1.22 -4.31 -7.96
CA LEU A 107 0.78 -2.93 -8.09
C LEU A 107 -0.73 -2.89 -8.28
N TYR A 108 -1.38 -1.91 -7.64
CA TYR A 108 -2.83 -1.70 -7.72
C TYR A 108 -3.11 -0.23 -8.00
N ASN A 109 -4.18 0.01 -8.73
CA ASN A 109 -4.77 1.33 -8.88
C ASN A 109 -6.12 1.34 -8.17
N ALA A 110 -6.45 2.47 -7.54
CA ALA A 110 -7.75 2.64 -6.91
C ALA A 110 -8.83 2.82 -7.98
N GLU A 111 -10.01 2.34 -7.67
CA GLU A 111 -11.21 2.73 -8.41
C GLU A 111 -11.45 4.23 -8.24
N PRO A 112 -11.97 4.93 -9.28
CA PRO A 112 -12.24 6.36 -9.20
C PRO A 112 -13.25 6.73 -8.12
N GLU A 113 -14.17 5.81 -7.82
CA GLU A 113 -15.25 6.02 -6.87
C GLU A 113 -15.02 5.20 -5.60
N GLY A 114 -15.20 5.84 -4.44
CA GLY A 114 -15.30 5.16 -3.17
C GLY A 114 -16.70 4.62 -2.94
N TYR A 115 -16.79 3.60 -2.11
CA TYR A 115 -18.03 2.91 -1.80
C TYR A 115 -18.27 2.84 -0.30
N SER A 116 -19.48 3.20 0.14
CA SER A 116 -19.91 3.02 1.51
C SER A 116 -21.32 2.46 1.54
N ASN A 117 -21.52 1.39 2.28
CA ASN A 117 -22.82 0.73 2.45
C ASN A 117 -23.40 0.83 3.86
N GLY A 118 -22.89 1.74 4.70
CA GLY A 118 -23.37 1.87 6.06
C GLY A 118 -22.87 3.10 6.81
N VAL A 119 -23.43 3.33 7.99
CA VAL A 119 -22.89 4.30 8.94
C VAL A 119 -21.69 3.68 9.62
N TRP A 120 -20.53 4.31 9.45
CA TRP A 120 -19.31 3.91 10.12
C TRP A 120 -19.11 4.78 11.34
N ARG A 121 -18.99 4.18 12.50
CA ARG A 121 -18.40 4.86 13.65
C ARG A 121 -16.91 4.81 13.48
N ALA A 122 -16.34 5.93 13.07
CA ALA A 122 -14.89 6.09 13.07
C ALA A 122 -14.51 6.82 14.35
N GLU A 123 -13.94 6.13 15.32
CA GLU A 123 -13.55 6.70 16.61
C GLU A 123 -12.47 7.77 16.45
N ASP A 124 -11.66 7.67 15.41
CA ASP A 124 -10.58 8.59 15.06
C ASP A 124 -11.01 9.68 14.05
N GLY A 125 -12.27 9.75 13.67
CA GLY A 125 -12.74 10.66 12.63
C GLY A 125 -12.29 10.30 11.22
N SER A 126 -11.72 9.13 10.98
CA SER A 126 -11.19 8.71 9.68
C SER A 126 -12.24 8.68 8.57
N MET A 127 -13.52 8.58 8.91
CA MET A 127 -14.64 8.60 7.97
C MET A 127 -15.39 9.95 7.95
N ALA A 128 -14.85 10.99 8.61
CA ALA A 128 -15.51 12.30 8.70
C ALA A 128 -15.65 13.03 7.35
N HIS A 129 -14.92 12.57 6.32
CA HIS A 129 -15.07 13.08 4.95
C HIS A 129 -16.39 12.64 4.29
N ILE A 130 -17.14 11.72 4.89
CA ILE A 130 -18.47 11.32 4.44
C ILE A 130 -19.50 12.06 5.30
N PRO A 131 -20.03 13.21 4.85
CA PRO A 131 -20.87 14.09 5.70
C PRO A 131 -22.23 13.49 6.01
N THR A 132 -22.75 12.67 5.13
CA THR A 132 -24.07 12.03 5.30
C THR A 132 -24.02 10.62 4.77
N PHE A 133 -24.66 9.73 5.50
CA PHE A 133 -24.92 8.38 5.03
C PHE A 133 -26.24 8.35 4.26
N THR A 134 -26.19 7.95 3.01
CA THR A 134 -27.37 7.64 2.22
C THR A 134 -27.41 6.12 2.02
N PRO A 135 -28.44 5.42 2.52
CA PRO A 135 -28.58 3.99 2.24
C PRO A 135 -28.54 3.76 0.74
N LEU A 136 -27.87 2.71 0.33
CA LEU A 136 -27.93 2.26 -1.07
C LEU A 136 -29.38 1.92 -1.41
N SER A 137 -29.83 2.34 -2.58
CA SER A 137 -31.09 1.82 -3.12
C SER A 137 -30.94 0.32 -3.39
N THR A 138 -32.06 -0.39 -3.51
CA THR A 138 -32.04 -1.81 -3.89
C THR A 138 -31.35 -2.05 -5.23
N GLU A 139 -31.31 -1.03 -6.09
CA GLU A 139 -30.60 -1.05 -7.37
C GLU A 139 -29.07 -0.94 -7.21
N ASP A 140 -28.60 -0.37 -6.10
CA ASP A 140 -27.18 -0.17 -5.77
C ASP A 140 -26.59 -1.32 -4.92
N THR A 141 -27.37 -2.32 -4.57
CA THR A 141 -26.90 -3.44 -3.71
C THR A 141 -26.09 -4.51 -4.45
N GLY A 142 -26.03 -4.43 -5.77
CA GLY A 142 -25.16 -5.30 -6.56
C GLY A 142 -23.67 -4.93 -6.41
N PRO A 143 -22.76 -5.89 -6.57
CA PRO A 143 -21.34 -5.57 -6.68
C PRO A 143 -21.13 -4.59 -7.84
N PRO A 144 -20.15 -3.66 -7.76
CA PRO A 144 -19.85 -2.76 -8.85
C PRO A 144 -19.57 -3.56 -10.12
N VAL A 145 -20.40 -3.36 -11.13
CA VAL A 145 -20.21 -4.01 -12.43
C VAL A 145 -19.14 -3.23 -13.17
N HIS A 146 -17.99 -3.83 -13.38
CA HIS A 146 -16.99 -3.31 -14.32
C HIS A 146 -17.62 -3.25 -15.70
N ARG A 147 -17.94 -2.05 -16.18
CA ARG A 147 -18.21 -1.86 -17.60
C ARG A 147 -16.85 -1.82 -18.31
N SER A 148 -16.55 -2.90 -19.00
CA SER A 148 -15.43 -3.01 -19.95
C SER A 148 -15.57 -2.00 -21.08
#